data_f8235500a739c2ccf30b88fd48c9e7a7
#
_entry.id   f8235500a739c2ccf30b88fd48c9e7a7
#
_cell.length_a   1.000
_cell.length_b   1.000
_cell.length_c   1.000
_cell.angle_alpha   90.00
_cell.angle_beta   90.00
_cell.angle_gamma   90.00
#
_symmetry.space_group_name_H-M   'P 1'
#
loop_
_entity.id
_entity.type
_entity.pdbx_description
1 polymer ?
#
loop_
_entity_poly.entity_id
_entity_poly.type
_entity_poly.pdbx_seq_one_letter_code
_entity_poly.pdbx_strand_id
1 'polypeptide(L)'
;PYRRQRQMCIRDSNLPGLVIDIYAKTAVMQAHSAGMHVDRMVIAEALSEVMGDKIENIYYKSETTLPFKADLFPENGFLKGGSSDNIAQEYGLKFHVDWLKGQKTGFFVDQRENRSLLERYAKDRSVLNMFCYTGGFSFYAMRGGAKLVHSVDSSSKAIDLTNKNVELNFPGDPRHEAYAEDAFKYLDRMGDQYDLIVLDPPAFAKHKDALRNALQGYRKLNAKAFEKIKPGGILFTFSCSQVVTKDNFRTAVFTAAAMSGRSVRILHQLTQPADHPVNIYHPEGEYLKGLVLYVE
;
A
#
# COMPACT_ATOMS: atom_id res chain seq x y z
N PRO A 1 22.27 -5.20 -8.26
CA PRO A 1 22.07 -5.59 -6.88
C PRO A 1 20.82 -4.89 -6.37
N TYR A 2 19.76 -5.67 -6.16
CA TYR A 2 18.50 -5.16 -5.63
C TYR A 2 18.75 -4.66 -4.21
N ARG A 3 18.63 -3.37 -3.96
CA ARG A 3 18.62 -2.82 -2.61
C ARG A 3 17.28 -3.23 -1.99
N ARG A 4 17.32 -4.20 -1.09
CA ARG A 4 16.17 -4.58 -0.27
C ARG A 4 15.79 -3.37 0.56
N GLN A 5 14.62 -2.80 0.31
CA GLN A 5 14.12 -1.63 1.02
C GLN A 5 13.34 -1.96 2.29
N ARG A 6 13.18 -3.27 2.61
CA ARG A 6 12.42 -3.69 3.77
C ARG A 6 12.83 -5.04 4.33
N GLN A 7 12.76 -5.16 5.65
CA GLN A 7 12.56 -6.43 6.35
C GLN A 7 11.37 -6.31 7.28
N MET A 8 10.34 -7.11 7.07
CA MET A 8 9.25 -7.28 8.03
C MET A 8 9.48 -8.55 8.82
N CYS A 9 9.52 -8.43 10.15
CA CYS A 9 9.88 -9.52 11.06
C CYS A 9 8.69 -10.03 11.87
N ILE A 10 7.47 -9.90 11.34
CA ILE A 10 6.30 -10.50 12.00
C ILE A 10 6.21 -11.95 11.53
N ARG A 11 6.65 -12.91 12.36
CA ARG A 11 6.54 -14.38 12.19
C ARG A 11 7.35 -15.02 11.05
N ASP A 12 7.87 -14.25 10.11
CA ASP A 12 8.60 -14.74 8.94
C ASP A 12 10.12 -14.75 9.11
N SER A 13 10.67 -13.91 10.01
CA SER A 13 12.12 -13.75 10.22
C SER A 13 12.58 -14.10 11.64
N ASN A 14 11.82 -14.88 12.39
CA ASN A 14 12.10 -15.31 13.77
C ASN A 14 12.21 -14.17 14.81
N LEU A 15 11.78 -12.95 14.46
CA LEU A 15 11.69 -11.79 15.36
C LEU A 15 10.25 -11.26 15.41
N PRO A 16 9.30 -12.03 15.96
CA PRO A 16 7.90 -11.66 15.95
C PRO A 16 7.65 -10.37 16.75
N GLY A 17 6.88 -9.46 16.16
CA GLY A 17 6.58 -8.18 16.78
C GLY A 17 7.57 -7.06 16.46
N LEU A 18 8.45 -7.23 15.48
CA LEU A 18 9.35 -6.20 14.97
C LEU A 18 9.06 -5.94 13.49
N VAL A 19 8.95 -4.67 13.09
CA VAL A 19 8.89 -4.23 11.69
C VAL A 19 9.98 -3.21 11.46
N ILE A 20 10.78 -3.40 10.41
CA ILE A 20 11.83 -2.46 9.99
C ILE A 20 11.71 -2.23 8.49
N ASP A 21 11.38 -1.01 8.09
CA ASP A 21 11.39 -0.57 6.70
C ASP A 21 12.55 0.39 6.47
N ILE A 22 13.29 0.21 5.38
CA ILE A 22 14.45 1.05 5.06
C ILE A 22 14.10 1.94 3.87
N TYR A 23 14.17 3.26 4.10
CA TYR A 23 13.95 4.30 3.12
C TYR A 23 15.25 5.07 2.92
N ALA A 24 15.86 4.92 1.74
CA ALA A 24 17.19 5.46 1.47
C ALA A 24 18.20 5.06 2.58
N LYS A 25 18.63 5.99 3.42
CA LYS A 25 19.55 5.76 4.54
C LYS A 25 18.90 5.77 5.92
N THR A 26 17.57 5.78 5.97
CA THR A 26 16.80 5.78 7.23
C THR A 26 16.06 4.46 7.41
N ALA A 27 16.30 3.78 8.51
CA ALA A 27 15.52 2.64 8.96
C ALA A 27 14.39 3.14 9.89
N VAL A 28 13.14 2.81 9.56
CA VAL A 28 11.97 3.08 10.39
C VAL A 28 11.59 1.80 11.12
N MET A 29 11.71 1.79 12.44
CA MET A 29 11.50 0.63 13.29
C MET A 29 10.22 0.76 14.09
N GLN A 30 9.38 -0.29 14.06
CA GLN A 30 8.17 -0.41 14.87
C GLN A 30 8.21 -1.66 15.72
N ALA A 31 7.95 -1.51 17.02
CA ALA A 31 7.71 -2.62 17.93
C ALA A 31 6.19 -2.86 18.06
N HIS A 32 5.78 -4.11 17.96
CA HIS A 32 4.40 -4.58 18.14
C HIS A 32 4.26 -5.50 19.35
N SER A 33 5.33 -5.69 20.11
CA SER A 33 5.36 -6.45 21.37
C SER A 33 6.20 -5.73 22.42
N ALA A 34 5.92 -6.00 23.70
CA ALA A 34 6.66 -5.43 24.82
C ALA A 34 8.17 -5.77 24.76
N GLY A 35 8.51 -7.04 24.44
CA GLY A 35 9.91 -7.46 24.32
C GLY A 35 10.67 -6.67 23.28
N MET A 36 10.12 -6.49 22.07
CA MET A 36 10.75 -5.70 21.02
C MET A 36 10.90 -4.21 21.36
N HIS A 37 9.98 -3.68 22.21
CA HIS A 37 10.12 -2.33 22.73
C HIS A 37 11.24 -2.20 23.76
N VAL A 38 11.32 -3.16 24.70
CA VAL A 38 12.38 -3.16 25.72
C VAL A 38 13.75 -3.26 25.06
N ASP A 39 13.92 -4.17 24.09
CA ASP A 39 15.18 -4.44 23.41
C ASP A 39 15.48 -3.47 22.27
N ARG A 40 14.68 -2.42 22.06
CA ARG A 40 14.82 -1.52 20.89
C ARG A 40 16.21 -0.93 20.68
N MET A 41 16.94 -0.65 21.76
CA MET A 41 18.31 -0.11 21.66
C MET A 41 19.29 -1.16 21.20
N VAL A 42 19.22 -2.36 21.75
CA VAL A 42 20.06 -3.51 21.34
C VAL A 42 19.77 -3.87 19.86
N ILE A 43 18.51 -3.83 19.46
CA ILE A 43 18.10 -4.04 18.06
C ILE A 43 18.68 -2.94 17.16
N ALA A 44 18.65 -1.68 17.59
CA ALA A 44 19.20 -0.57 16.83
C ALA A 44 20.71 -0.64 16.68
N GLU A 45 21.44 -1.08 17.72
CA GLU A 45 22.88 -1.33 17.67
C GLU A 45 23.22 -2.47 16.71
N ALA A 46 22.56 -3.62 16.85
CA ALA A 46 22.75 -4.77 15.97
C ALA A 46 22.43 -4.42 14.49
N LEU A 47 21.35 -3.66 14.25
CA LEU A 47 20.99 -3.19 12.91
C LEU A 47 22.06 -2.26 12.35
N SER A 48 22.63 -1.39 13.18
CA SER A 48 23.72 -0.48 12.79
C SER A 48 24.98 -1.24 12.42
N GLU A 49 25.34 -2.27 13.17
CA GLU A 49 26.50 -3.12 12.90
C GLU A 49 26.34 -3.89 11.59
N VAL A 50 25.18 -4.55 11.40
CA VAL A 50 24.92 -5.37 10.20
C VAL A 50 24.82 -4.52 8.94
N MET A 51 24.17 -3.33 9.03
CA MET A 51 23.94 -2.48 7.87
C MET A 51 25.12 -1.56 7.55
N GLY A 52 25.95 -1.23 8.53
CA GLY A 52 27.10 -0.33 8.37
C GLY A 52 26.70 1.01 7.73
N ASP A 53 27.45 1.43 6.72
CA ASP A 53 27.22 2.71 6.00
C ASP A 53 25.92 2.75 5.14
N LYS A 54 25.18 1.65 5.10
CA LYS A 54 23.92 1.60 4.35
C LYS A 54 22.78 2.34 5.05
N ILE A 55 22.88 2.51 6.37
CA ILE A 55 21.92 3.30 7.17
C ILE A 55 22.67 4.33 8.02
N GLU A 56 22.19 5.55 7.98
CA GLU A 56 22.68 6.68 8.78
C GLU A 56 21.75 6.98 9.94
N ASN A 57 20.45 6.72 9.76
CA ASN A 57 19.42 7.03 10.73
C ASN A 57 18.56 5.82 11.08
N ILE A 58 18.15 5.73 12.36
CA ILE A 58 17.14 4.79 12.83
C ILE A 58 16.07 5.61 13.56
N TYR A 59 14.85 5.61 13.01
CA TYR A 59 13.69 6.26 13.60
C TYR A 59 12.75 5.23 14.22
N TYR A 60 12.49 5.36 15.50
CA TYR A 60 11.56 4.51 16.25
C TYR A 60 10.16 5.11 16.21
N LYS A 61 9.16 4.31 15.80
CA LYS A 61 7.78 4.77 15.59
C LYS A 61 6.78 3.76 16.17
N SER A 62 6.57 3.80 17.47
CA SER A 62 5.78 2.78 18.17
C SER A 62 4.70 3.30 19.12
N GLU A 63 4.43 4.59 19.15
CA GLU A 63 3.38 5.18 20.02
C GLU A 63 2.02 4.48 19.91
N THR A 64 1.68 3.98 18.72
CA THR A 64 0.35 3.41 18.44
C THR A 64 0.39 1.92 18.09
N THR A 65 1.57 1.27 18.17
CA THR A 65 1.73 -0.12 17.71
C THR A 65 1.85 -1.12 18.84
N LEU A 66 2.16 -0.68 20.06
CA LEU A 66 2.25 -1.55 21.23
C LEU A 66 0.88 -1.99 21.75
N PRO A 67 0.78 -3.19 22.35
CA PRO A 67 -0.45 -3.65 22.99
C PRO A 67 -0.85 -2.69 24.13
N PHE A 68 -2.09 -2.25 24.17
CA PHE A 68 -2.62 -1.33 25.20
C PHE A 68 -2.44 -1.86 26.64
N LYS A 69 -2.50 -3.18 26.82
CA LYS A 69 -2.35 -3.85 28.14
C LYS A 69 -0.90 -3.90 28.65
N ALA A 70 0.07 -3.44 27.87
CA ALA A 70 1.48 -3.53 28.25
C ALA A 70 1.94 -2.41 29.18
N ASP A 71 1.09 -1.40 29.44
CA ASP A 71 1.38 -0.23 30.27
C ASP A 71 2.70 0.49 29.90
N LEU A 72 3.01 0.44 28.59
CA LEU A 72 4.19 1.05 28.01
C LEU A 72 3.80 2.34 27.31
N PHE A 73 4.57 3.40 27.53
CA PHE A 73 4.37 4.72 26.93
C PHE A 73 5.55 5.04 26.00
N PRO A 74 5.60 4.41 24.80
CA PRO A 74 6.68 4.64 23.88
C PRO A 74 6.58 6.04 23.28
N GLU A 75 7.71 6.73 23.20
CA GLU A 75 7.84 7.97 22.44
C GLU A 75 8.48 7.66 21.09
N ASN A 76 7.96 8.29 20.02
CA ASN A 76 8.58 8.24 18.71
C ASN A 76 9.82 9.14 18.69
N GLY A 77 10.88 8.69 18.02
CA GLY A 77 12.12 9.48 17.95
C GLY A 77 13.26 8.76 17.26
N PHE A 78 14.34 9.50 17.01
CA PHE A 78 15.57 8.91 16.48
C PHE A 78 16.33 8.16 17.57
N LEU A 79 16.64 6.89 17.31
CA LEU A 79 17.57 6.09 18.11
C LEU A 79 19.02 6.25 17.62
N LYS A 80 19.18 6.63 16.35
CA LYS A 80 20.47 6.94 15.72
C LYS A 80 20.28 8.02 14.68
N GLY A 81 21.25 8.93 14.53
CA GLY A 81 21.22 10.01 13.55
C GLY A 81 20.22 11.10 13.90
N GLY A 82 19.54 11.69 12.92
CA GLY A 82 18.61 12.81 13.12
C GLY A 82 18.26 13.52 11.81
N SER A 83 18.64 12.97 10.65
CA SER A 83 18.32 13.55 9.35
C SER A 83 16.84 13.36 9.01
N SER A 84 16.23 14.40 8.47
CA SER A 84 14.87 14.39 7.93
C SER A 84 14.82 14.22 6.42
N ASP A 85 15.92 13.83 5.75
CA ASP A 85 15.88 13.52 4.33
C ASP A 85 14.97 12.31 4.11
N ASN A 86 13.83 12.58 3.49
CA ASN A 86 12.73 11.63 3.35
C ASN A 86 12.47 11.22 1.91
N ILE A 87 13.42 11.44 1.00
CA ILE A 87 13.28 11.01 -0.39
C ILE A 87 13.85 9.60 -0.53
N ALA A 88 12.94 8.66 -0.83
CA ALA A 88 13.28 7.29 -1.19
C ALA A 88 13.14 7.07 -2.71
N GLN A 89 13.68 5.95 -3.20
CA GLN A 89 13.61 5.57 -4.61
C GLN A 89 13.15 4.12 -4.75
N GLU A 90 12.19 3.89 -5.64
CA GLU A 90 11.69 2.57 -6.01
C GLU A 90 11.67 2.44 -7.54
N TYR A 91 12.46 1.51 -8.10
CA TYR A 91 12.58 1.30 -9.55
C TYR A 91 12.82 2.58 -10.37
N GLY A 92 13.59 3.53 -9.82
CA GLY A 92 13.92 4.79 -10.47
C GLY A 92 12.95 5.94 -10.20
N LEU A 93 11.75 5.67 -9.68
CA LEU A 93 10.83 6.71 -9.21
C LEU A 93 11.20 7.16 -7.80
N LYS A 94 11.13 8.48 -7.57
CA LYS A 94 11.42 9.12 -6.28
C LYS A 94 10.12 9.45 -5.58
N PHE A 95 10.11 9.37 -4.25
CA PHE A 95 8.95 9.75 -3.46
C PHE A 95 9.35 10.20 -2.05
N HIS A 96 8.62 11.17 -1.55
CA HIS A 96 8.69 11.56 -0.16
C HIS A 96 8.00 10.52 0.70
N VAL A 97 8.67 10.05 1.74
CA VAL A 97 8.14 9.14 2.75
C VAL A 97 7.92 9.90 4.04
N ASP A 98 6.67 10.02 4.48
CA ASP A 98 6.37 10.64 5.78
C ASP A 98 6.40 9.59 6.88
N TRP A 99 7.60 9.20 7.34
CA TRP A 99 7.71 8.29 8.49
C TRP A 99 7.38 8.97 9.83
N LEU A 100 7.40 10.30 9.92
CA LEU A 100 7.08 11.00 11.16
C LEU A 100 5.58 10.93 11.48
N LYS A 101 4.74 11.31 10.51
CA LYS A 101 3.28 11.46 10.69
C LYS A 101 2.44 10.56 9.78
N GLY A 102 3.05 9.94 8.78
CA GLY A 102 2.38 9.06 7.83
C GLY A 102 1.91 7.75 8.46
N GLN A 103 1.12 6.99 7.71
CA GLN A 103 0.60 5.70 8.14
C GLN A 103 1.73 4.65 8.21
N LYS A 104 1.62 3.69 9.13
CA LYS A 104 2.62 2.64 9.36
C LYS A 104 4.03 3.24 9.45
N THR A 105 4.96 2.75 8.66
CA THR A 105 6.34 3.25 8.55
C THR A 105 6.50 4.43 7.58
N GLY A 106 5.43 4.84 6.88
CA GLY A 106 5.41 6.01 5.98
C GLY A 106 5.05 5.70 4.53
N PHE A 107 5.23 4.47 4.05
CA PHE A 107 4.88 4.03 2.70
C PHE A 107 4.50 2.56 2.65
N PHE A 108 3.77 2.14 1.62
CA PHE A 108 3.32 0.76 1.43
C PHE A 108 4.25 0.02 0.45
N VAL A 109 5.41 -0.42 0.94
CA VAL A 109 6.42 -1.11 0.11
C VAL A 109 5.96 -2.49 -0.36
N ASP A 110 4.97 -3.08 0.33
CA ASP A 110 4.36 -4.37 0.00
C ASP A 110 3.58 -4.37 -1.33
N GLN A 111 3.26 -3.22 -1.89
CA GLN A 111 2.61 -3.06 -3.20
C GLN A 111 3.60 -2.83 -4.36
N ARG A 112 4.90 -2.88 -4.14
CA ARG A 112 5.93 -2.53 -5.13
C ARG A 112 5.79 -3.29 -6.45
N GLU A 113 5.68 -4.62 -6.38
CA GLU A 113 5.57 -5.47 -7.57
C GLU A 113 4.22 -5.26 -8.28
N ASN A 114 3.16 -4.99 -7.51
CA ASN A 114 1.83 -4.71 -8.05
C ASN A 114 1.80 -3.35 -8.76
N ARG A 115 2.53 -2.34 -8.25
CA ARG A 115 2.73 -1.05 -8.93
C ARG A 115 3.50 -1.23 -10.23
N SER A 116 4.57 -2.01 -10.22
CA SER A 116 5.36 -2.32 -11.43
C SER A 116 4.54 -3.09 -12.47
N LEU A 117 3.65 -3.98 -12.03
CA LEU A 117 2.74 -4.66 -12.96
C LEU A 117 1.74 -3.70 -13.59
N LEU A 118 1.16 -2.78 -12.80
CA LEU A 118 0.21 -1.78 -13.31
C LEU A 118 0.82 -0.91 -14.39
N GLU A 119 2.09 -0.54 -14.27
CA GLU A 119 2.83 0.23 -15.28
C GLU A 119 2.73 -0.39 -16.67
N ARG A 120 2.80 -1.73 -16.77
CA ARG A 120 2.70 -2.46 -18.05
C ARG A 120 1.32 -2.35 -18.71
N TYR A 121 0.29 -2.08 -17.93
CA TYR A 121 -1.09 -1.90 -18.39
C TYR A 121 -1.47 -0.45 -18.65
N ALA A 122 -0.62 0.51 -18.26
CA ALA A 122 -0.99 1.93 -18.21
C ALA A 122 -0.92 2.67 -19.57
N LYS A 123 -0.17 2.15 -20.54
CA LYS A 123 0.07 2.84 -21.82
C LYS A 123 -1.24 3.20 -22.52
N ASP A 124 -1.36 4.48 -22.89
CA ASP A 124 -2.51 5.08 -23.60
C ASP A 124 -3.86 4.97 -22.87
N ARG A 125 -3.85 4.68 -21.56
CA ARG A 125 -5.05 4.55 -20.73
C ARG A 125 -5.34 5.77 -19.88
N SER A 126 -6.63 5.94 -19.56
CA SER A 126 -7.11 6.85 -18.52
C SER A 126 -7.22 6.09 -17.22
N VAL A 127 -6.39 6.47 -16.24
CA VAL A 127 -6.20 5.73 -14.99
C VAL A 127 -6.88 6.44 -13.84
N LEU A 128 -7.60 5.67 -13.00
CA LEU A 128 -8.13 6.11 -11.73
C LEU A 128 -7.48 5.31 -10.60
N ASN A 129 -6.74 5.97 -9.73
CA ASN A 129 -6.14 5.39 -8.53
C ASN A 129 -6.94 5.80 -7.29
N MET A 130 -7.77 4.87 -6.78
CA MET A 130 -8.59 5.07 -5.60
C MET A 130 -7.86 4.61 -4.34
N PHE A 131 -8.05 5.33 -3.22
CA PHE A 131 -7.30 5.13 -1.99
C PHE A 131 -5.80 5.30 -2.23
N CYS A 132 -5.48 6.34 -2.97
CA CYS A 132 -4.14 6.50 -3.56
C CYS A 132 -3.03 6.73 -2.53
N TYR A 133 -3.38 7.09 -1.28
CA TYR A 133 -2.44 7.49 -0.24
C TYR A 133 -1.47 8.55 -0.77
N THR A 134 -0.17 8.23 -0.93
CA THR A 134 0.83 9.15 -1.45
C THR A 134 1.09 9.01 -2.95
N GLY A 135 0.17 8.38 -3.68
CA GLY A 135 0.16 8.32 -5.14
C GLY A 135 1.03 7.21 -5.77
N GLY A 136 1.44 6.20 -5.00
CA GLY A 136 2.37 5.18 -5.49
C GLY A 136 1.98 4.56 -6.85
N PHE A 137 0.75 4.10 -7.01
CA PHE A 137 0.27 3.56 -8.29
C PHE A 137 0.20 4.63 -9.40
N SER A 138 -0.08 5.88 -9.05
CA SER A 138 -0.19 6.97 -10.02
C SER A 138 1.13 7.28 -10.72
N PHE A 139 2.27 7.25 -9.98
CA PHE A 139 3.59 7.50 -10.59
C PHE A 139 3.96 6.42 -11.60
N TYR A 140 3.66 5.16 -11.27
CA TYR A 140 3.89 4.04 -12.17
C TYR A 140 2.98 4.13 -13.40
N ALA A 141 1.72 4.54 -13.25
CA ALA A 141 0.83 4.77 -14.38
C ALA A 141 1.35 5.88 -15.31
N MET A 142 1.81 7.00 -14.75
CA MET A 142 2.37 8.11 -15.52
C MET A 142 3.63 7.68 -16.30
N ARG A 143 4.57 6.97 -15.65
CA ARG A 143 5.77 6.45 -16.29
C ARG A 143 5.44 5.41 -17.36
N GLY A 144 4.41 4.59 -17.13
CA GLY A 144 3.89 3.59 -18.08
C GLY A 144 3.20 4.19 -19.30
N GLY A 145 3.09 5.52 -19.41
CA GLY A 145 2.52 6.21 -20.56
C GLY A 145 1.00 6.37 -20.51
N ALA A 146 0.41 6.43 -19.33
CA ALA A 146 -1.00 6.81 -19.18
C ALA A 146 -1.24 8.21 -19.75
N LYS A 147 -2.37 8.39 -20.45
CA LYS A 147 -2.77 9.69 -21.03
C LYS A 147 -3.48 10.61 -20.02
N LEU A 148 -4.05 10.02 -18.96
CA LEU A 148 -4.71 10.70 -17.86
C LEU A 148 -4.53 9.85 -16.59
N VAL A 149 -4.23 10.50 -15.47
CA VAL A 149 -4.14 9.83 -14.16
C VAL A 149 -4.84 10.67 -13.11
N HIS A 150 -5.89 10.13 -12.53
CA HIS A 150 -6.56 10.75 -11.41
C HIS A 150 -6.31 9.95 -10.13
N SER A 151 -5.96 10.65 -9.06
CA SER A 151 -5.71 10.10 -7.72
C SER A 151 -6.79 10.55 -6.75
N VAL A 152 -7.35 9.63 -5.99
CA VAL A 152 -8.42 9.94 -5.02
C VAL A 152 -8.07 9.34 -3.65
N ASP A 153 -8.10 10.17 -2.62
CA ASP A 153 -7.99 9.76 -1.22
C ASP A 153 -8.80 10.71 -0.35
N SER A 154 -9.35 10.22 0.74
CA SER A 154 -10.11 11.05 1.68
C SER A 154 -9.24 12.01 2.50
N SER A 155 -7.94 11.75 2.59
CA SER A 155 -6.97 12.55 3.32
C SER A 155 -6.37 13.65 2.46
N SER A 156 -6.65 14.92 2.76
CA SER A 156 -6.02 16.06 2.09
C SER A 156 -4.49 16.03 2.21
N LYS A 157 -3.95 15.59 3.36
CA LYS A 157 -2.49 15.44 3.53
C LYS A 157 -1.88 14.39 2.61
N ALA A 158 -2.60 13.29 2.35
CA ALA A 158 -2.16 12.27 1.40
C ALA A 158 -2.17 12.84 -0.03
N ILE A 159 -3.19 13.60 -0.39
CA ILE A 159 -3.29 14.29 -1.69
C ILE A 159 -2.18 15.33 -1.87
N ASP A 160 -1.89 16.14 -0.83
CA ASP A 160 -0.77 17.10 -0.88
C ASP A 160 0.56 16.39 -1.15
N LEU A 161 0.78 15.24 -0.49
CA LEU A 161 1.99 14.45 -0.69
C LEU A 161 2.01 13.75 -2.05
N THR A 162 0.85 13.31 -2.55
CA THR A 162 0.71 12.80 -3.93
C THR A 162 1.14 13.84 -4.95
N ASN A 163 0.64 15.08 -4.84
CA ASN A 163 1.01 16.17 -5.75
C ASN A 163 2.51 16.48 -5.69
N LYS A 164 3.10 16.53 -4.49
CA LYS A 164 4.57 16.72 -4.33
C LYS A 164 5.36 15.60 -5.00
N ASN A 165 4.92 14.36 -4.87
CA ASN A 165 5.57 13.20 -5.46
C ASN A 165 5.42 13.18 -6.99
N VAL A 166 4.29 13.61 -7.52
CA VAL A 166 4.10 13.77 -8.97
C VAL A 166 5.05 14.86 -9.49
N GLU A 167 5.09 16.02 -8.86
CA GLU A 167 5.99 17.10 -9.25
C GLU A 167 7.47 16.71 -9.18
N LEU A 168 7.85 15.89 -8.19
CA LEU A 168 9.22 15.37 -8.04
C LEU A 168 9.67 14.48 -9.21
N ASN A 169 8.74 13.74 -9.82
CA ASN A 169 9.04 12.80 -10.91
C ASN A 169 8.67 13.32 -12.30
N PHE A 170 7.64 14.16 -12.39
CA PHE A 170 7.02 14.63 -13.62
C PHE A 170 6.67 16.13 -13.51
N PRO A 171 7.68 17.00 -13.38
CA PRO A 171 7.45 18.42 -13.13
C PRO A 171 6.62 19.06 -14.25
N GLY A 172 5.51 19.72 -13.86
CA GLY A 172 4.63 20.42 -14.77
C GLY A 172 3.79 19.52 -15.70
N ASP A 173 3.73 18.21 -15.47
CA ASP A 173 2.98 17.29 -16.33
C ASP A 173 1.46 17.42 -16.10
N PRO A 174 0.67 17.85 -17.11
CA PRO A 174 -0.75 18.12 -16.96
C PRO A 174 -1.63 16.87 -16.90
N ARG A 175 -1.06 15.68 -17.09
CA ARG A 175 -1.83 14.42 -17.11
C ARG A 175 -2.39 14.00 -15.76
N HIS A 176 -1.91 14.58 -14.65
CA HIS A 176 -2.29 14.18 -13.31
C HIS A 176 -3.18 15.21 -12.63
N GLU A 177 -4.26 14.71 -12.01
CA GLU A 177 -5.08 15.45 -11.05
C GLU A 177 -5.37 14.61 -9.81
N ALA A 178 -5.47 15.28 -8.64
CA ALA A 178 -5.71 14.60 -7.38
C ALA A 178 -6.86 15.24 -6.59
N TYR A 179 -7.69 14.41 -5.96
CA TYR A 179 -8.92 14.81 -5.28
C TYR A 179 -8.95 14.30 -3.85
N ALA A 180 -9.11 15.22 -2.88
CA ALA A 180 -9.34 14.90 -1.48
C ALA A 180 -10.82 14.60 -1.26
N GLU A 181 -11.26 13.37 -1.54
CA GLU A 181 -12.67 12.98 -1.54
C GLU A 181 -12.87 11.54 -1.07
N ASP A 182 -14.03 11.25 -0.49
CA ASP A 182 -14.45 9.88 -0.19
C ASP A 182 -14.58 9.04 -1.47
N ALA A 183 -14.02 7.85 -1.44
CA ALA A 183 -13.94 6.97 -2.60
C ALA A 183 -15.33 6.58 -3.16
N PHE A 184 -16.31 6.31 -2.30
CA PHE A 184 -17.65 5.95 -2.76
C PHE A 184 -18.38 7.14 -3.39
N LYS A 185 -18.22 8.34 -2.81
CA LYS A 185 -18.77 9.57 -3.39
C LYS A 185 -18.16 9.87 -4.75
N TYR A 186 -16.85 9.71 -4.87
CA TYR A 186 -16.17 9.89 -6.15
C TYR A 186 -16.66 8.89 -7.22
N LEU A 187 -16.75 7.60 -6.88
CA LEU A 187 -17.30 6.57 -7.78
C LEU A 187 -18.76 6.84 -8.19
N ASP A 188 -19.57 7.41 -7.31
CA ASP A 188 -20.97 7.75 -7.63
C ASP A 188 -21.07 8.85 -8.68
N ARG A 189 -20.20 9.86 -8.63
CA ARG A 189 -20.24 11.03 -9.52
C ARG A 189 -19.32 10.94 -10.75
N MET A 190 -18.35 9.98 -10.75
CA MET A 190 -17.40 9.86 -11.87
C MET A 190 -18.11 9.48 -13.17
N GLY A 191 -17.61 10.01 -14.29
CA GLY A 191 -18.00 9.56 -15.62
C GLY A 191 -17.39 8.20 -15.99
N ASP A 192 -17.65 7.77 -17.20
CA ASP A 192 -17.16 6.52 -17.82
C ASP A 192 -15.81 6.70 -18.55
N GLN A 193 -14.99 7.66 -18.10
CA GLN A 193 -13.75 8.02 -18.80
C GLN A 193 -12.58 7.07 -18.56
N TYR A 194 -12.63 6.25 -17.52
CA TYR A 194 -11.50 5.41 -17.12
C TYR A 194 -11.56 4.02 -17.72
N ASP A 195 -10.41 3.56 -18.19
CA ASP A 195 -10.20 2.21 -18.72
C ASP A 195 -9.12 1.42 -17.95
N LEU A 196 -8.55 2.03 -16.87
CA LEU A 196 -7.78 1.35 -15.85
C LEU A 196 -8.13 1.93 -14.48
N ILE A 197 -8.59 1.07 -13.55
CA ILE A 197 -8.97 1.48 -12.21
C ILE A 197 -8.19 0.67 -11.18
N VAL A 198 -7.71 1.32 -10.12
CA VAL A 198 -7.10 0.71 -8.95
C VAL A 198 -8.01 0.92 -7.74
N LEU A 199 -8.32 -0.17 -7.05
CA LEU A 199 -9.04 -0.18 -5.78
C LEU A 199 -8.14 -0.82 -4.72
N ASP A 200 -7.47 -0.01 -3.91
CA ASP A 200 -6.59 -0.47 -2.82
C ASP A 200 -7.07 0.06 -1.45
N PRO A 201 -8.28 -0.33 -1.02
CA PRO A 201 -8.87 0.21 0.20
C PRO A 201 -8.12 -0.24 1.45
N PRO A 202 -8.21 0.50 2.57
CA PRO A 202 -7.77 0.03 3.86
C PRO A 202 -8.51 -1.26 4.25
N ALA A 203 -7.94 -2.02 5.19
CA ALA A 203 -8.57 -3.25 5.67
C ALA A 203 -9.97 -2.97 6.24
N PHE A 204 -11.02 -3.45 5.57
CA PHE A 204 -12.40 -3.29 6.02
C PHE A 204 -12.75 -4.16 7.24
N ALA A 205 -11.95 -5.16 7.55
CA ALA A 205 -12.07 -5.96 8.77
C ALA A 205 -10.71 -6.18 9.43
N LYS A 206 -10.64 -5.90 10.73
CA LYS A 206 -9.49 -6.23 11.59
C LYS A 206 -9.76 -7.48 12.43
N HIS A 207 -11.02 -7.80 12.68
CA HIS A 207 -11.48 -8.92 13.51
C HIS A 207 -12.54 -9.74 12.77
N LYS A 208 -12.71 -11.00 13.16
CA LYS A 208 -13.58 -11.98 12.48
C LYS A 208 -15.06 -11.59 12.50
N ASP A 209 -15.52 -10.92 13.54
CA ASP A 209 -16.89 -10.41 13.67
C ASP A 209 -17.25 -9.37 12.60
N ALA A 210 -16.27 -8.61 12.11
CA ALA A 210 -16.45 -7.64 11.04
C ALA A 210 -16.40 -8.24 9.61
N LEU A 211 -16.12 -9.54 9.45
CA LEU A 211 -15.92 -10.20 8.16
C LEU A 211 -17.09 -9.97 7.20
N ARG A 212 -18.32 -10.21 7.66
CA ARG A 212 -19.53 -10.05 6.82
C ARG A 212 -19.65 -8.65 6.24
N ASN A 213 -19.44 -7.64 7.08
CA ASN A 213 -19.53 -6.22 6.66
C ASN A 213 -18.39 -5.87 5.70
N ALA A 214 -17.19 -6.41 5.94
CA ALA A 214 -16.05 -6.21 5.03
C ALA A 214 -16.33 -6.79 3.64
N LEU A 215 -16.86 -8.01 3.55
CA LEU A 215 -17.20 -8.63 2.27
C LEU A 215 -18.28 -7.84 1.52
N GLN A 216 -19.26 -7.27 2.25
CA GLN A 216 -20.24 -6.36 1.65
C GLN A 216 -19.59 -5.08 1.12
N GLY A 217 -18.61 -4.52 1.86
CA GLY A 217 -17.86 -3.34 1.44
C GLY A 217 -17.07 -3.60 0.15
N TYR A 218 -16.31 -4.71 0.09
CA TYR A 218 -15.58 -5.11 -1.13
C TYR A 218 -16.52 -5.36 -2.31
N ARG A 219 -17.67 -6.03 -2.08
CA ARG A 219 -18.67 -6.24 -3.13
C ARG A 219 -19.21 -4.92 -3.67
N LYS A 220 -19.64 -3.99 -2.81
CA LYS A 220 -20.17 -2.68 -3.23
C LYS A 220 -19.13 -1.88 -4.01
N LEU A 221 -17.90 -1.82 -3.50
CA LEU A 221 -16.79 -1.09 -4.12
C LEU A 221 -16.50 -1.60 -5.53
N ASN A 222 -16.35 -2.93 -5.68
CA ASN A 222 -16.08 -3.54 -6.97
C ASN A 222 -17.27 -3.43 -7.93
N ALA A 223 -18.50 -3.58 -7.47
CA ALA A 223 -19.69 -3.42 -8.31
C ALA A 223 -19.75 -2.03 -8.95
N LYS A 224 -19.53 -0.97 -8.17
CA LYS A 224 -19.47 0.40 -8.70
C LYS A 224 -18.37 0.58 -9.74
N ALA A 225 -17.19 0.00 -9.51
CA ALA A 225 -16.09 0.06 -10.48
C ALA A 225 -16.45 -0.69 -11.77
N PHE A 226 -17.06 -1.87 -11.68
CA PHE A 226 -17.52 -2.63 -12.87
C PHE A 226 -18.60 -1.90 -13.67
N GLU A 227 -19.51 -1.18 -13.01
CA GLU A 227 -20.52 -0.36 -13.67
C GLU A 227 -19.91 0.79 -14.49
N LYS A 228 -18.81 1.37 -14.01
CA LYS A 228 -18.24 2.61 -14.52
C LYS A 228 -17.02 2.44 -15.42
N ILE A 229 -16.29 1.35 -15.30
CA ILE A 229 -15.12 1.11 -16.14
C ILE A 229 -15.49 0.88 -17.60
N LYS A 230 -14.74 1.44 -18.53
CA LYS A 230 -14.96 1.21 -19.97
C LYS A 230 -14.89 -0.28 -20.33
N PRO A 231 -15.67 -0.71 -21.34
CA PRO A 231 -15.47 -2.03 -21.94
C PRO A 231 -14.03 -2.21 -22.42
N GLY A 232 -13.42 -3.37 -22.17
CA GLY A 232 -12.00 -3.65 -22.42
C GLY A 232 -11.07 -3.05 -21.35
N GLY A 233 -11.65 -2.53 -20.26
CA GLY A 233 -10.90 -1.95 -19.16
C GLY A 233 -10.24 -2.98 -18.25
N ILE A 234 -9.26 -2.51 -17.48
CA ILE A 234 -8.50 -3.30 -16.52
C ILE A 234 -8.77 -2.78 -15.11
N LEU A 235 -9.18 -3.67 -14.22
CA LEU A 235 -9.40 -3.37 -12.80
C LEU A 235 -8.36 -4.09 -11.94
N PHE A 236 -7.57 -3.32 -11.19
CA PHE A 236 -6.75 -3.81 -10.09
C PHE A 236 -7.54 -3.66 -8.79
N THR A 237 -7.79 -4.73 -8.07
CA THR A 237 -8.53 -4.67 -6.81
C THR A 237 -7.84 -5.47 -5.73
N PHE A 238 -7.76 -4.90 -4.51
CA PHE A 238 -6.96 -5.44 -3.42
C PHE A 238 -7.74 -5.56 -2.11
N SER A 239 -7.23 -6.43 -1.24
CA SER A 239 -7.57 -6.51 0.17
C SER A 239 -6.32 -6.82 1.00
N CYS A 240 -6.01 -5.98 1.98
CA CYS A 240 -4.95 -6.19 2.96
C CYS A 240 -5.46 -6.75 4.30
N SER A 241 -6.73 -7.16 4.38
CA SER A 241 -7.34 -7.69 5.61
C SER A 241 -6.94 -9.14 5.86
N GLN A 242 -6.30 -9.43 7.00
CA GLN A 242 -5.90 -10.80 7.37
C GLN A 242 -7.09 -11.75 7.56
N VAL A 243 -8.23 -11.23 8.03
CA VAL A 243 -9.43 -12.05 8.28
C VAL A 243 -10.22 -12.38 7.02
N VAL A 244 -9.95 -11.68 5.92
CA VAL A 244 -10.53 -11.96 4.60
C VAL A 244 -9.61 -12.91 3.86
N THR A 245 -10.03 -14.15 3.65
CA THR A 245 -9.25 -15.13 2.88
C THR A 245 -9.27 -14.81 1.39
N LYS A 246 -8.37 -15.44 0.61
CA LYS A 246 -8.35 -15.32 -0.87
C LYS A 246 -9.71 -15.71 -1.47
N ASP A 247 -10.30 -16.80 -1.00
CA ASP A 247 -11.58 -17.30 -1.50
C ASP A 247 -12.72 -16.35 -1.17
N ASN A 248 -12.75 -15.82 0.06
CA ASN A 248 -13.75 -14.83 0.47
C ASN A 248 -13.65 -13.55 -0.36
N PHE A 249 -12.44 -13.05 -0.60
CA PHE A 249 -12.23 -11.88 -1.44
C PHE A 249 -12.67 -12.14 -2.88
N ARG A 250 -12.23 -13.25 -3.46
CA ARG A 250 -12.62 -13.66 -4.82
C ARG A 250 -14.14 -13.81 -4.95
N THR A 251 -14.79 -14.40 -3.96
CA THR A 251 -16.26 -14.55 -3.95
C THR A 251 -16.96 -13.19 -3.89
N ALA A 252 -16.45 -12.24 -3.10
CA ALA A 252 -17.02 -10.89 -3.05
C ALA A 252 -16.89 -10.17 -4.41
N VAL A 253 -15.74 -10.30 -5.07
CA VAL A 253 -15.49 -9.71 -6.40
C VAL A 253 -16.31 -10.41 -7.47
N PHE A 254 -16.42 -11.75 -7.44
CA PHE A 254 -17.30 -12.52 -8.33
C PHE A 254 -18.77 -12.06 -8.21
N THR A 255 -19.25 -11.91 -6.98
CA THR A 255 -20.61 -11.44 -6.74
C THR A 255 -20.84 -10.03 -7.30
N ALA A 256 -19.83 -9.15 -7.17
CA ALA A 256 -19.88 -7.81 -7.72
C ALA A 256 -19.95 -7.83 -9.27
N ALA A 257 -19.15 -8.68 -9.91
CA ALA A 257 -19.18 -8.86 -11.37
C ALA A 257 -20.54 -9.38 -11.85
N ALA A 258 -21.08 -10.40 -11.17
CA ALA A 258 -22.42 -10.93 -11.49
C ALA A 258 -23.52 -9.86 -11.36
N MET A 259 -23.45 -9.01 -10.32
CA MET A 259 -24.42 -7.91 -10.12
C MET A 259 -24.32 -6.83 -11.21
N SER A 260 -23.14 -6.57 -11.74
CA SER A 260 -22.95 -5.57 -12.81
C SER A 260 -23.35 -6.07 -14.20
N GLY A 261 -23.60 -7.37 -14.35
CA GLY A 261 -23.91 -8.01 -15.64
C GLY A 261 -22.73 -8.04 -16.62
N ARG A 262 -21.51 -7.68 -16.18
CA ARG A 262 -20.30 -7.63 -17.02
C ARG A 262 -19.61 -8.99 -17.08
N SER A 263 -19.04 -9.30 -18.23
CA SER A 263 -18.11 -10.43 -18.40
C SER A 263 -16.73 -10.02 -17.86
N VAL A 264 -16.21 -10.77 -16.88
CA VAL A 264 -14.97 -10.43 -16.18
C VAL A 264 -14.03 -11.64 -16.15
N ARG A 265 -12.77 -11.43 -16.57
CA ARG A 265 -11.74 -12.47 -16.56
C ARG A 265 -10.58 -12.06 -15.63
N ILE A 266 -10.07 -13.02 -14.85
CA ILE A 266 -8.89 -12.83 -14.02
C ILE A 266 -7.65 -12.98 -14.90
N LEU A 267 -6.85 -11.90 -15.00
CA LEU A 267 -5.56 -11.91 -15.67
C LEU A 267 -4.43 -12.31 -14.72
N HIS A 268 -4.45 -11.78 -13.49
CA HIS A 268 -3.44 -12.09 -12.46
C HIS A 268 -4.09 -12.24 -11.09
N GLN A 269 -3.50 -13.12 -10.29
CA GLN A 269 -3.71 -13.21 -8.85
C GLN A 269 -2.46 -12.67 -8.17
N LEU A 270 -2.63 -11.68 -7.30
CA LEU A 270 -1.54 -10.91 -6.72
C LEU A 270 -1.43 -11.17 -5.21
N THR A 271 -0.23 -11.06 -4.71
CA THR A 271 0.11 -11.20 -3.30
C THR A 271 1.22 -10.20 -2.93
N GLN A 272 1.69 -10.24 -1.70
CA GLN A 272 2.86 -9.48 -1.27
C GLN A 272 4.14 -9.94 -1.96
N PRO A 273 5.12 -9.04 -2.14
CA PRO A 273 6.38 -9.35 -2.83
C PRO A 273 7.31 -10.23 -1.97
N ALA A 274 8.41 -10.70 -2.59
CA ALA A 274 9.35 -11.62 -1.97
C ALA A 274 10.08 -11.08 -0.72
N ASP A 275 10.14 -9.76 -0.55
CA ASP A 275 10.67 -9.14 0.66
C ASP A 275 9.64 -9.04 1.81
N HIS A 276 8.46 -9.60 1.59
CA HIS A 276 7.43 -9.87 2.58
C HIS A 276 7.09 -11.37 2.53
N PRO A 277 8.06 -12.25 2.81
CA PRO A 277 7.84 -13.68 2.67
C PRO A 277 6.76 -14.16 3.64
N VAL A 278 6.10 -15.24 3.27
CA VAL A 278 5.19 -15.96 4.17
C VAL A 278 5.92 -17.20 4.65
N ASN A 279 6.03 -17.38 5.96
CA ASN A 279 6.56 -18.61 6.52
C ASN A 279 5.56 -19.75 6.23
N ILE A 280 6.04 -20.84 5.64
CA ILE A 280 5.18 -21.96 5.25
C ILE A 280 4.44 -22.61 6.44
N TYR A 281 5.00 -22.49 7.64
CA TYR A 281 4.39 -22.97 8.89
C TYR A 281 3.43 -21.94 9.52
N HIS A 282 3.41 -20.70 9.01
CA HIS A 282 2.59 -19.60 9.52
C HIS A 282 1.85 -18.89 8.38
N PRO A 283 0.87 -19.58 7.75
CA PRO A 283 0.15 -19.05 6.57
C PRO A 283 -0.64 -17.77 6.87
N GLU A 284 -0.89 -17.46 8.14
CA GLU A 284 -1.51 -16.20 8.56
C GLU A 284 -0.64 -14.96 8.29
N GLY A 285 0.62 -15.12 7.88
CA GLY A 285 1.46 -14.07 7.36
C GLY A 285 1.03 -13.57 5.97
N GLU A 286 0.19 -14.33 5.27
CA GLU A 286 -0.36 -13.95 3.98
C GLU A 286 -1.56 -13.00 4.16
N TYR A 287 -1.34 -11.70 4.02
CA TYR A 287 -2.37 -10.70 4.27
C TYR A 287 -2.79 -9.92 3.02
N LEU A 288 -1.94 -9.78 2.00
CA LEU A 288 -2.25 -9.04 0.78
C LEU A 288 -2.80 -9.98 -0.29
N LYS A 289 -3.96 -9.66 -0.81
CA LYS A 289 -4.63 -10.34 -1.92
C LYS A 289 -5.01 -9.32 -2.96
N GLY A 290 -4.74 -9.62 -4.23
CA GLY A 290 -5.15 -8.77 -5.33
C GLY A 290 -5.60 -9.58 -6.54
N LEU A 291 -6.43 -8.96 -7.34
CA LEU A 291 -6.86 -9.47 -8.64
C LEU A 291 -6.64 -8.39 -9.69
N VAL A 292 -6.10 -8.78 -10.84
CA VAL A 292 -6.14 -7.98 -12.06
C VAL A 292 -7.18 -8.56 -12.96
N LEU A 293 -8.17 -7.76 -13.32
CA LEU A 293 -9.37 -8.19 -14.01
C LEU A 293 -9.51 -7.47 -15.34
N TYR A 294 -9.80 -8.23 -16.40
CA TYR A 294 -10.26 -7.68 -17.67
C TYR A 294 -11.78 -7.64 -17.67
N VAL A 295 -12.37 -6.50 -18.04
CA VAL A 295 -13.81 -6.23 -17.95
C VAL A 295 -14.34 -5.91 -19.33
N GLU A 296 -15.21 -6.78 -19.85
CA GLU A 296 -15.91 -6.62 -21.15
C GLU A 296 -17.14 -5.76 -21.06
#